data_31afa8e14b55a4183e9eea75c21e6014
#
_entry.id   31afa8e14b55a4183e9eea75c21e6014
#
_cell.length_a   1.000
_cell.length_b   1.000
_cell.length_c   1.000
_cell.angle_alpha   90.00
_cell.angle_beta   90.00
_cell.angle_gamma   90.00
#
_symmetry.space_group_name_H-M   'P 1'
#
loop_
_entity.id
_entity.type
_entity.pdbx_description
1 polymer ?
#
loop_
_entity_poly.entity_id
_entity_poly.type
_entity_poly.pdbx_seq_one_letter_code
_entity_poly.pdbx_strand_id
1 'polypeptide(L)' 'MSNEWNGDVYVIVATKGRKTAYWAAAVPQHRALDEVQRLLPDGWRAARSRRHLSSDEIADLKMRDGSVRLLNDQL' A
#
# COMPACT_ATOMS: atom_id res chain seq x y z
N MET A 1 -3.49 22.74 -0.52
CA MET A 1 -3.41 22.43 -0.40
C MET A 1 -3.75 21.40 -0.07
N SER A 2 -4.04 20.90 0.10
CA SER A 2 -4.37 20.13 0.60
C SER A 2 -4.39 18.84 0.17
N ASN A 3 -3.79 18.26 -0.46
CA ASN A 3 -3.67 17.01 -0.72
C ASN A 3 -2.70 16.35 -0.03
N GLU A 4 -2.29 16.82 1.06
CA GLU A 4 -1.30 16.22 1.78
C GLU A 4 -1.70 14.94 2.39
N TRP A 5 -0.78 14.04 2.55
CA TRP A 5 -0.96 12.77 3.25
C TRP A 5 -1.27 13.06 4.71
N ASN A 6 -2.28 12.39 5.23
CA ASN A 6 -2.75 12.64 6.58
C ASN A 6 -2.08 11.75 7.63
N GLY A 7 -1.04 11.04 7.28
CA GLY A 7 -0.33 10.18 8.22
C GLY A 7 -0.77 8.74 8.22
N ASP A 8 -1.84 8.42 7.53
CA ASP A 8 -2.30 7.04 7.48
C ASP A 8 -1.58 6.26 6.41
N VAL A 9 -1.44 4.98 6.65
CA VAL A 9 -0.85 4.07 5.68
C VAL A 9 -1.93 3.10 5.25
N TYR A 10 -2.15 3.00 3.97
CA TYR A 10 -3.19 2.13 3.42
C TYR A 10 -2.59 0.85 2.87
N VAL A 11 -3.29 -0.25 3.05
CA VAL A 11 -2.81 -1.53 2.57
C VAL A 11 -3.50 -1.86 1.26
N ILE A 12 -2.70 -2.17 0.25
CA ILE A 12 -3.19 -2.55 -1.06
C ILE A 12 -2.78 -3.99 -1.31
N VAL A 13 -3.72 -4.80 -1.75
CA VAL A 13 -3.42 -6.19 -2.09
C VAL A 13 -3.23 -6.27 -3.59
N ALA A 14 -2.18 -6.94 -4.00
CA ALA A 14 -1.89 -7.15 -5.41
C ALA A 14 -1.96 -8.62 -5.71
N THR A 15 -2.59 -8.99 -6.81
CA THR A 15 -2.75 -10.40 -7.16
C THR A 15 -2.38 -10.64 -8.61
N LYS A 16 -1.86 -11.82 -8.86
CA LYS A 16 -1.60 -12.28 -10.21
C LYS A 16 -1.77 -13.80 -10.20
N GLY A 17 -2.85 -14.30 -10.76
CA GLY A 17 -3.16 -15.72 -10.68
C GLY A 17 -3.32 -16.12 -9.23
N ARG A 18 -2.48 -17.03 -8.77
CA ARG A 18 -2.54 -17.50 -7.39
C ARG A 18 -1.59 -16.74 -6.47
N LYS A 19 -0.86 -15.79 -7.00
CA LYS A 19 0.09 -15.04 -6.19
C LYS A 19 -0.59 -13.85 -5.56
N THR A 20 -0.21 -13.54 -4.35
CA THR A 20 -0.76 -12.41 -3.62
C THR A 20 0.38 -11.68 -2.91
N ALA A 21 0.36 -10.40 -2.96
CA ALA A 21 1.34 -9.57 -2.26
C ALA A 21 0.61 -8.39 -1.63
N TYR A 22 1.12 -7.91 -0.52
CA TYR A 22 0.53 -6.76 0.17
C TYR A 22 1.51 -5.61 0.15
N TRP A 23 0.99 -4.43 -0.06
CA TRP A 23 1.77 -3.20 -0.14
C TRP A 23 1.24 -2.19 0.85
N ALA A 24 2.13 -1.39 1.40
CA ALA A 24 1.76 -0.29 2.26
C ALA A 24 2.01 1.01 1.52
N ALA A 25 1.05 1.88 1.51
CA ALA A 25 1.14 3.15 0.77
C ALA A 25 0.91 4.32 1.71
N ALA A 26 1.92 5.16 1.87
CA ALA A 26 1.85 6.37 2.70
C ALA A 26 1.51 7.56 1.82
N VAL A 27 0.35 7.49 1.21
CA VAL A 27 -0.14 8.53 0.30
C VAL A 27 -1.61 8.76 0.61
N PRO A 28 -2.20 9.83 0.11
CA PRO A 28 -3.63 10.05 0.33
C PRO A 28 -4.44 8.86 -0.16
N GLN A 29 -5.51 8.55 0.52
CA GLN A 29 -6.30 7.36 0.24
C GLN A 29 -6.71 7.24 -1.21
N HIS A 30 -7.12 8.33 -1.82
CA HIS A 30 -7.61 8.30 -3.19
C HIS A 30 -6.50 8.02 -4.21
N ARG A 31 -5.23 8.07 -3.77
CA ARG A 31 -4.12 7.80 -4.67
C ARG A 31 -3.44 6.47 -4.39
N ALA A 32 -3.77 5.83 -3.26
CA ALA A 32 -3.04 4.64 -2.84
C ALA A 32 -3.10 3.52 -3.86
N LEU A 33 -4.27 3.27 -4.40
CA LEU A 33 -4.45 2.20 -5.36
C LEU A 33 -3.64 2.46 -6.64
N ASP A 34 -3.72 3.68 -7.16
CA ASP A 34 -3.03 4.02 -8.39
C ASP A 34 -1.52 3.99 -8.22
N GLU A 35 -1.03 4.44 -7.08
CA GLU A 35 0.41 4.43 -6.83
C GLU A 35 0.97 3.02 -6.79
N VAL A 36 0.26 2.10 -6.17
CA VAL A 36 0.71 0.71 -6.13
C VAL A 36 0.59 0.07 -7.50
N GLN A 37 -0.54 0.30 -8.18
CA GLN A 37 -0.75 -0.30 -9.50
C GLN A 37 0.36 0.11 -10.47
N ARG A 38 0.83 1.32 -10.34
CA ARG A 38 1.86 1.83 -11.22
C ARG A 38 3.20 1.13 -11.02
N LEU A 39 3.45 0.60 -9.83
CA LEU A 39 4.68 -0.09 -9.52
C LEU A 39 4.65 -1.57 -9.86
N LEU A 40 3.47 -2.10 -10.16
CA LEU A 40 3.34 -3.53 -10.39
C LEU A 40 3.70 -3.90 -11.82
N PRO A 41 4.32 -5.06 -12.02
CA PRO A 41 4.56 -5.55 -13.38
C PRO A 41 3.25 -5.90 -14.07
N ASP A 42 3.33 -6.13 -15.37
CA ASP A 42 2.15 -6.51 -16.14
C ASP A 42 1.54 -7.78 -15.59
N GLY A 43 0.27 -7.83 -15.60
CA GLY A 43 -0.48 -9.01 -15.15
C GLY A 43 -0.91 -8.94 -13.70
N TRP A 44 -0.39 -7.99 -12.94
CA TRP A 44 -0.79 -7.84 -11.55
C TRP A 44 -1.95 -6.84 -11.45
N ARG A 45 -2.83 -7.10 -10.50
CA ARG A 45 -3.94 -6.21 -10.24
C ARG A 45 -3.90 -5.75 -8.80
N ALA A 46 -4.08 -4.48 -8.59
CA ALA A 46 -4.11 -3.90 -7.26
C ALA A 46 -5.55 -3.67 -6.83
N ALA A 47 -5.83 -3.88 -5.56
CA ALA A 47 -7.15 -3.62 -5.00
C ALA A 47 -6.97 -3.19 -3.56
N ARG A 48 -7.94 -2.47 -3.03
CA ARG A 48 -7.88 -2.07 -1.64
C ARG A 48 -8.05 -3.29 -0.75
N SER A 49 -7.22 -3.37 0.26
CA SER A 49 -7.31 -4.46 1.22
C SER A 49 -8.15 -4.01 2.40
N ARG A 50 -8.81 -4.95 3.05
CA ARG A 50 -9.51 -4.65 4.28
C ARG A 50 -8.58 -4.64 5.47
N ARG A 51 -7.34 -5.05 5.27
CA ARG A 51 -6.38 -5.08 6.34
C ARG A 51 -6.02 -3.65 6.74
N HIS A 52 -5.91 -3.42 8.02
CA HIS A 52 -5.46 -2.14 8.54
C HIS A 52 -4.22 -2.35 9.37
N LEU A 53 -3.32 -1.40 9.31
CA LEU A 53 -2.11 -1.45 10.11
C LEU A 53 -2.34 -0.70 11.41
N SER A 54 -1.81 -1.23 12.48
CA SER A 54 -1.88 -0.54 13.76
C SER A 54 -0.87 0.60 13.79
N SER A 55 -0.99 1.48 14.76
CA SER A 55 -0.04 2.57 14.93
C SER A 55 1.38 2.04 15.09
N ASP A 56 1.53 0.94 15.82
CA ASP A 56 2.84 0.34 16.02
C ASP A 56 3.42 -0.19 14.72
N GLU A 57 2.59 -0.83 13.91
CA GLU A 57 3.05 -1.34 12.63
C GLU A 57 3.47 -0.22 11.71
N ILE A 58 2.70 0.86 11.69
CA ILE A 58 3.04 2.01 10.87
C ILE A 58 4.37 2.62 11.33
N ALA A 59 4.55 2.73 12.64
CA ALA A 59 5.79 3.27 13.19
C ALA A 59 6.99 2.40 12.81
N ASP A 60 6.80 1.08 12.85
CA ASP A 60 7.88 0.17 12.52
C ASP A 60 8.30 0.27 11.07
N LEU A 61 7.37 0.56 10.18
CA LEU A 61 7.69 0.68 8.76
C LEU A 61 8.49 1.94 8.46
N LYS A 62 8.39 2.94 9.32
CA LYS A 62 9.12 4.19 9.15
C LYS A 62 8.91 4.80 7.77
N MET A 63 7.67 4.80 7.32
CA MET A 63 7.37 5.29 6.00
C MET A 63 7.28 6.80 5.97
N ARG A 64 7.65 7.37 4.84
CA ARG A 64 7.57 8.80 4.64
C ARG A 64 6.44 9.10 3.69
N ASP A 65 5.97 10.33 3.72
CA ASP A 65 4.96 10.81 2.79
C ASP A 65 5.39 10.45 1.37
N GLY A 66 4.52 9.81 0.65
CA GLY A 66 4.76 9.41 -0.73
C GLY A 66 5.39 8.05 -0.90
N SER A 67 5.76 7.39 0.20
CA SER A 67 6.40 6.08 0.11
C SER A 67 5.41 4.98 -0.18
N VAL A 68 5.84 3.99 -0.93
CA VAL A 68 5.09 2.77 -1.14
C VAL A 68 6.05 1.61 -0.92
N ARG A 69 5.64 0.64 -0.13
CA ARG A 69 6.55 -0.40 0.28
C ARG A 69 5.91 -1.76 0.21
N LEU A 70 6.61 -2.74 -0.27
CA LEU A 70 6.12 -4.11 -0.29
C LEU A 70 6.15 -4.67 1.12
N LEU A 71 5.03 -5.16 1.60
CA LEU A 71 4.96 -5.86 2.86
C LEU A 71 5.28 -7.33 2.60
N ASN A 72 5.49 -8.07 3.66
CA ASN A 72 5.76 -9.47 3.51
C ASN A 72 4.53 -10.16 2.97
N ASP A 73 4.70 -10.88 1.89
CA ASP A 73 3.57 -11.55 1.32
C ASP A 73 3.45 -12.94 1.76
N GLN A 74 4.23 -13.40 2.65
CA GLN A 74 4.19 -14.66 3.00
C GLN A 74 3.39 -15.07 3.83
N LEU A 75 3.05 -15.30 3.96
CA LEU A 75 2.49 -15.53 4.71
C LEU A 75 2.07 -16.37 4.81
#